data_8844d10512fe0d6dab775951866280e0
#
_entry.id   8844d10512fe0d6dab775951866280e0
#
_cell.length_a   1.000
_cell.length_b   1.000
_cell.length_c   1.000
_cell.angle_alpha   90.00
_cell.angle_beta   90.00
_cell.angle_gamma   90.00
#
_symmetry.space_group_name_H-M   'P 1'
#
loop_
_entity.id
_entity.type
_entity.pdbx_description
1 polymer ?
#
loop_
_entity_poly.entity_id
_entity_poly.type
_entity_poly.pdbx_seq_one_letter_code
_entity_poly.pdbx_strand_id
1 'polypeptide(L)'
;MTLKYMKYSLIIPVYNRPDEVDELLASLEVQTLKDFEVVVVEDGSAIPCQNVVNEHASRLALRYFQKENSGPGQSRNYGAERSQGEYLIVLDSDCVLPPGYLQTVDDELTRKPCDAFGGPDRAHESFSPVQKAINYSMTSFFTTGGIRGGKKKLDKFYPRSFNMGIRADLYRRLGGFSAMRFGEDIDFSIRIFKSGASCRLFPEAWVWHKRRTDLKKFFKQVHNSGIARINLLKR
;
A
#
# COMPACT_ATOMS: atom_id res chain seq x y z
N MET A 1 14.18 7.89 -28.55
CA MET A 1 13.98 8.13 -27.12
C MET A 1 14.02 6.78 -26.44
N THR A 2 15.11 6.43 -25.77
CA THR A 2 15.21 5.17 -25.01
C THR A 2 14.20 5.26 -23.87
N LEU A 3 13.18 4.40 -23.87
CA LEU A 3 12.27 4.28 -22.73
C LEU A 3 13.13 3.96 -21.50
N LYS A 4 13.17 4.90 -20.54
CA LYS A 4 13.88 4.66 -19.28
C LYS A 4 13.14 3.52 -18.58
N TYR A 5 13.78 2.37 -18.46
CA TYR A 5 13.25 1.24 -17.72
C TYR A 5 13.08 1.64 -16.26
N MET A 6 11.88 1.60 -15.74
CA MET A 6 11.57 1.87 -14.34
C MET A 6 11.39 0.53 -13.62
N LYS A 7 12.09 0.34 -12.50
CA LYS A 7 11.96 -0.90 -11.75
C LYS A 7 10.69 -0.91 -10.90
N TYR A 8 10.34 0.24 -10.31
CA TYR A 8 9.22 0.36 -9.39
C TYR A 8 8.23 1.46 -9.79
N SER A 9 6.93 1.15 -9.70
CA SER A 9 5.86 2.15 -9.74
C SER A 9 5.11 2.12 -8.41
N LEU A 10 5.14 3.25 -7.69
CA LEU A 10 4.40 3.42 -6.44
C LEU A 10 3.00 3.95 -6.77
N ILE A 11 1.95 3.21 -6.42
CA ILE A 11 0.56 3.55 -6.73
C ILE A 11 -0.13 4.02 -5.47
N ILE A 12 -0.61 5.26 -5.47
CA ILE A 12 -1.18 5.93 -4.31
C ILE A 12 -2.61 6.38 -4.66
N PRO A 13 -3.65 5.65 -4.21
CA PRO A 13 -5.03 6.13 -4.29
C PRO A 13 -5.29 7.19 -3.24
N VAL A 14 -5.93 8.30 -3.63
CA VAL A 14 -6.19 9.45 -2.75
C VAL A 14 -7.67 9.80 -2.75
N TYR A 15 -8.22 10.11 -1.56
CA TYR A 15 -9.55 10.67 -1.40
C TYR A 15 -9.60 11.63 -0.22
N ASN A 16 -9.70 12.95 -0.49
CA ASN A 16 -9.78 14.04 0.50
C ASN A 16 -8.64 14.02 1.55
N ARG A 17 -7.38 13.88 1.12
CA ARG A 17 -6.21 13.74 2.02
C ARG A 17 -4.96 14.45 1.52
N PRO A 18 -5.02 15.76 1.18
CA PRO A 18 -3.85 16.47 0.66
C PRO A 18 -2.68 16.48 1.66
N ASP A 19 -2.94 16.67 2.95
CA ASP A 19 -1.90 16.76 3.98
C ASP A 19 -1.14 15.42 4.15
N GLU A 20 -1.86 14.30 4.12
CA GLU A 20 -1.22 12.98 4.22
C GLU A 20 -0.42 12.66 2.95
N VAL A 21 -0.88 13.12 1.78
CA VAL A 21 -0.15 12.96 0.52
C VAL A 21 1.16 13.77 0.56
N ASP A 22 1.15 14.98 1.12
CA ASP A 22 2.36 15.80 1.28
C ASP A 22 3.42 15.07 2.12
N GLU A 23 3.04 14.55 3.28
CA GLU A 23 3.95 13.77 4.14
C GLU A 23 4.49 12.52 3.44
N LEU A 24 3.64 11.80 2.70
CA LEU A 24 4.04 10.62 1.93
C LEU A 24 5.04 11.00 0.84
N LEU A 25 4.75 12.02 0.02
CA LEU A 25 5.64 12.48 -1.07
C LEU A 25 6.97 13.00 -0.52
N ALA A 26 6.96 13.76 0.57
CA ALA A 26 8.18 14.20 1.25
C ALA A 26 9.05 12.99 1.69
N SER A 27 8.43 11.92 2.18
CA SER A 27 9.14 10.69 2.55
C SER A 27 9.72 9.94 1.33
N LEU A 28 9.13 10.10 0.16
CA LEU A 28 9.62 9.52 -1.09
C LEU A 28 10.80 10.32 -1.67
N GLU A 29 10.85 11.63 -1.46
CA GLU A 29 11.98 12.47 -1.89
C GLU A 29 13.31 12.05 -1.25
N VAL A 30 13.26 11.58 -0.01
CA VAL A 30 14.46 11.18 0.75
C VAL A 30 14.83 9.71 0.60
N GLN A 31 14.15 8.95 -0.27
CA GLN A 31 14.54 7.56 -0.54
C GLN A 31 15.96 7.47 -1.10
N THR A 32 16.72 6.50 -0.64
CA THR A 32 18.10 6.26 -1.10
C THR A 32 18.14 5.72 -2.53
N LEU A 33 17.24 4.82 -2.88
CA LEU A 33 17.05 4.36 -4.26
C LEU A 33 16.13 5.32 -5.01
N LYS A 34 16.53 5.73 -6.22
CA LYS A 34 15.82 6.75 -7.04
C LYS A 34 15.18 6.20 -8.32
N ASP A 35 15.32 4.92 -8.62
CA ASP A 35 14.78 4.30 -9.84
C ASP A 35 13.32 3.87 -9.65
N PHE A 36 12.44 4.86 -9.46
CA PHE A 36 10.99 4.66 -9.32
C PHE A 36 10.18 5.83 -9.88
N GLU A 37 8.94 5.56 -10.23
CA GLU A 37 7.91 6.57 -10.48
C GLU A 37 6.84 6.53 -9.38
N VAL A 38 6.13 7.65 -9.22
CA VAL A 38 4.97 7.76 -8.33
C VAL A 38 3.73 8.06 -9.14
N VAL A 39 2.71 7.23 -9.01
CA VAL A 39 1.41 7.37 -9.68
C VAL A 39 0.35 7.68 -8.64
N VAL A 40 -0.04 8.94 -8.55
CA VAL A 40 -1.10 9.43 -7.66
C VAL A 40 -2.43 9.40 -8.40
N VAL A 41 -3.44 8.75 -7.81
CA VAL A 41 -4.78 8.65 -8.39
C VAL A 41 -5.80 9.27 -7.44
N GLU A 42 -6.31 10.43 -7.80
CA GLU A 42 -7.35 11.16 -7.08
C GLU A 42 -8.73 10.56 -7.38
N ASP A 43 -9.40 10.06 -6.37
CA ASP A 43 -10.66 9.30 -6.47
C ASP A 43 -11.90 10.19 -6.23
N GLY A 44 -12.02 11.30 -6.97
CA GLY A 44 -13.18 12.19 -6.89
C GLY A 44 -13.24 13.00 -5.60
N SER A 45 -12.10 13.49 -5.12
CA SER A 45 -12.01 14.30 -3.91
C SER A 45 -12.68 15.67 -4.06
N ALA A 46 -13.35 16.12 -3.00
CA ALA A 46 -13.80 17.52 -2.86
C ALA A 46 -12.61 18.44 -2.54
N ILE A 47 -11.57 17.91 -1.89
CA ILE A 47 -10.32 18.61 -1.59
C ILE A 47 -9.20 17.84 -2.29
N PRO A 48 -8.87 18.18 -3.55
CA PRO A 48 -7.87 17.47 -4.32
C PRO A 48 -6.44 17.79 -3.84
N CYS A 49 -5.51 16.85 -4.03
CA CYS A 49 -4.10 17.03 -3.68
C CYS A 49 -3.22 17.55 -4.84
N GLN A 50 -3.80 18.04 -5.92
CA GLN A 50 -3.05 18.46 -7.11
C GLN A 50 -1.97 19.52 -6.81
N ASN A 51 -2.27 20.50 -5.96
CA ASN A 51 -1.28 21.54 -5.59
C ASN A 51 -0.08 20.92 -4.87
N VAL A 52 -0.33 20.02 -3.92
CA VAL A 52 0.71 19.26 -3.23
C VAL A 52 1.56 18.46 -4.23
N VAL A 53 0.92 17.73 -5.14
CA VAL A 53 1.64 16.98 -6.18
C VAL A 53 2.54 17.88 -7.03
N ASN A 54 2.08 19.08 -7.41
CA ASN A 54 2.85 20.03 -8.20
C ASN A 54 4.11 20.52 -7.44
N GLU A 55 4.04 20.70 -6.13
CA GLU A 55 5.16 21.11 -5.28
C GLU A 55 6.29 20.07 -5.25
N HIS A 56 5.96 18.81 -5.36
CA HIS A 56 6.91 17.68 -5.37
C HIS A 56 7.38 17.26 -6.78
N ALA A 57 6.72 17.75 -7.85
CA ALA A 57 6.95 17.26 -9.22
C ALA A 57 8.36 17.52 -9.76
N SER A 58 9.09 18.52 -9.23
CA SER A 58 10.50 18.78 -9.62
C SER A 58 11.51 17.82 -9.00
N ARG A 59 11.13 17.09 -7.94
CA ARG A 59 11.99 16.20 -7.14
C ARG A 59 11.69 14.72 -7.30
N LEU A 60 10.48 14.40 -7.81
CA LEU A 60 10.00 13.03 -8.03
C LEU A 60 9.54 12.82 -9.48
N ALA A 61 9.75 11.63 -10.02
CA ALA A 61 9.12 11.21 -11.28
C ALA A 61 7.62 10.93 -11.00
N LEU A 62 6.80 12.00 -11.00
CA LEU A 62 5.45 12.02 -10.47
C LEU A 62 4.42 12.14 -11.61
N ARG A 63 3.38 11.32 -11.56
CA ARG A 63 2.24 11.34 -12.48
C ARG A 63 0.95 11.42 -11.67
N TYR A 64 0.10 12.38 -11.99
CA TYR A 64 -1.16 12.63 -11.30
C TYR A 64 -2.34 12.42 -12.24
N PHE A 65 -3.33 11.69 -11.75
CA PHE A 65 -4.56 11.40 -12.47
C PHE A 65 -5.77 11.64 -11.58
N GLN A 66 -6.83 12.20 -12.17
CA GLN A 66 -8.12 12.36 -11.53
C GLN A 66 -9.16 11.46 -12.18
N LYS A 67 -10.07 10.93 -11.39
CA LYS A 67 -11.23 10.17 -11.87
C LYS A 67 -12.43 10.34 -10.94
N GLU A 68 -13.60 9.96 -11.40
CA GLU A 68 -14.79 9.85 -10.55
C GLU A 68 -14.58 8.82 -9.43
N ASN A 69 -15.23 9.07 -8.27
CA ASN A 69 -15.09 8.18 -7.11
C ASN A 69 -15.61 6.78 -7.41
N SER A 70 -14.75 5.80 -7.24
CA SER A 70 -15.08 4.37 -7.41
C SER A 70 -14.45 3.47 -6.34
N GLY A 71 -13.81 4.09 -5.35
CA GLY A 71 -13.18 3.40 -4.23
C GLY A 71 -11.72 3.03 -4.47
N PRO A 72 -11.00 2.70 -3.37
CA PRO A 72 -9.54 2.55 -3.40
C PRO A 72 -9.05 1.41 -4.30
N GLY A 73 -9.77 0.29 -4.37
CA GLY A 73 -9.40 -0.84 -5.23
C GLY A 73 -9.38 -0.46 -6.70
N GLN A 74 -10.42 0.24 -7.17
CA GLN A 74 -10.52 0.68 -8.57
C GLN A 74 -9.50 1.78 -8.88
N SER A 75 -9.19 2.65 -7.92
CA SER A 75 -8.16 3.67 -8.09
C SER A 75 -6.76 3.06 -8.18
N ARG A 76 -6.49 1.98 -7.43
CA ARG A 76 -5.25 1.19 -7.58
C ARG A 76 -5.17 0.54 -8.97
N ASN A 77 -6.27 -0.04 -9.47
CA ASN A 77 -6.32 -0.60 -10.82
C ASN A 77 -6.04 0.46 -11.89
N TYR A 78 -6.68 1.63 -11.77
CA TYR A 78 -6.48 2.74 -12.67
C TYR A 78 -5.02 3.22 -12.72
N GLY A 79 -4.35 3.28 -11.56
CA GLY A 79 -2.93 3.58 -11.45
C GLY A 79 -2.05 2.50 -12.05
N ALA A 80 -2.36 1.22 -11.78
CA ALA A 80 -1.61 0.07 -12.28
C ALA A 80 -1.61 -0.02 -13.82
N GLU A 81 -2.74 0.30 -14.45
CA GLU A 81 -2.85 0.35 -15.93
C GLU A 81 -1.92 1.40 -16.55
N ARG A 82 -1.60 2.46 -15.81
CA ARG A 82 -0.78 3.59 -16.25
C ARG A 82 0.66 3.53 -15.78
N SER A 83 1.00 2.53 -15.00
CA SER A 83 2.33 2.33 -14.44
C SER A 83 3.29 1.68 -15.44
N GLN A 84 4.59 2.02 -15.34
CA GLN A 84 5.65 1.59 -16.25
C GLN A 84 6.65 0.63 -15.58
N GLY A 85 6.59 0.49 -14.25
CA GLY A 85 7.51 -0.33 -13.47
C GLY A 85 7.31 -1.83 -13.65
N GLU A 86 8.38 -2.58 -13.45
CA GLU A 86 8.34 -4.04 -13.39
C GLU A 86 7.56 -4.52 -12.17
N TYR A 87 7.76 -3.85 -11.03
CA TYR A 87 7.01 -4.06 -9.80
C TYR A 87 6.10 -2.87 -9.51
N LEU A 88 4.85 -3.18 -9.18
CA LEU A 88 3.88 -2.22 -8.66
C LEU A 88 3.90 -2.29 -7.14
N ILE A 89 4.16 -1.16 -6.48
CA ILE A 89 4.10 -1.05 -5.03
C ILE A 89 2.87 -0.21 -4.68
N VAL A 90 1.88 -0.84 -4.06
CA VAL A 90 0.67 -0.17 -3.62
C VAL A 90 0.88 0.34 -2.20
N LEU A 91 0.57 1.62 -1.98
CA LEU A 91 0.66 2.30 -0.69
C LEU A 91 -0.65 3.04 -0.41
N ASP A 92 -1.10 3.06 0.85
CA ASP A 92 -2.18 3.96 1.25
C ASP A 92 -1.63 5.39 1.43
N SER A 93 -2.43 6.41 1.12
CA SER A 93 -2.01 7.82 1.18
C SER A 93 -1.61 8.31 2.57
N ASP A 94 -1.98 7.58 3.63
CA ASP A 94 -1.65 7.86 5.02
C ASP A 94 -0.42 7.05 5.54
N CYS A 95 0.43 6.59 4.61
CA CYS A 95 1.71 5.98 4.92
C CYS A 95 2.85 7.00 4.85
N VAL A 96 3.90 6.78 5.64
CA VAL A 96 5.19 7.49 5.55
C VAL A 96 6.28 6.42 5.52
N LEU A 97 7.27 6.57 4.63
CA LEU A 97 8.30 5.58 4.41
C LEU A 97 9.63 5.98 5.05
N PRO A 98 10.37 5.04 5.68
CA PRO A 98 11.75 5.31 6.08
C PRO A 98 12.64 5.50 4.83
N PRO A 99 13.73 6.28 4.91
CA PRO A 99 14.58 6.61 3.75
C PRO A 99 15.16 5.41 3.01
N GLY A 100 15.36 4.28 3.69
CA GLY A 100 15.90 3.04 3.14
C GLY A 100 14.84 2.05 2.64
N TYR A 101 13.55 2.40 2.60
CA TYR A 101 12.49 1.46 2.27
C TYR A 101 12.66 0.81 0.88
N LEU A 102 12.83 1.62 -0.16
CA LEU A 102 12.98 1.11 -1.53
C LEU A 102 14.29 0.35 -1.73
N GLN A 103 15.37 0.78 -1.07
CA GLN A 103 16.62 0.02 -1.08
C GLN A 103 16.46 -1.36 -0.43
N THR A 104 15.76 -1.43 0.70
CA THR A 104 15.46 -2.71 1.37
C THR A 104 14.63 -3.64 0.47
N VAL A 105 13.65 -3.09 -0.23
CA VAL A 105 12.85 -3.86 -1.21
C VAL A 105 13.74 -4.40 -2.33
N ASP A 106 14.63 -3.56 -2.86
CA ASP A 106 15.54 -3.92 -3.94
C ASP A 106 16.54 -5.02 -3.53
N ASP A 107 17.12 -4.88 -2.36
CA ASP A 107 18.07 -5.86 -1.79
C ASP A 107 17.38 -7.22 -1.55
N GLU A 108 16.16 -7.21 -1.01
CA GLU A 108 15.38 -8.43 -0.78
C GLU A 108 14.99 -9.14 -2.09
N LEU A 109 14.60 -8.40 -3.11
CA LEU A 109 14.29 -8.94 -4.43
C LEU A 109 15.52 -9.45 -5.16
N THR A 110 16.64 -8.74 -5.05
CA THR A 110 17.92 -9.15 -5.62
C THR A 110 18.46 -10.42 -4.95
N ARG A 111 18.37 -10.50 -3.63
CA ARG A 111 18.81 -11.67 -2.85
C ARG A 111 18.00 -12.92 -3.15
N LYS A 112 16.67 -12.78 -3.24
CA LYS A 112 15.73 -13.85 -3.55
C LYS A 112 14.51 -13.27 -4.24
N PRO A 113 14.39 -13.38 -5.56
CA PRO A 113 13.22 -12.90 -6.29
C PRO A 113 11.90 -13.52 -5.79
N CYS A 114 10.80 -12.78 -5.91
CA CYS A 114 9.44 -13.28 -5.66
C CYS A 114 8.44 -12.50 -6.51
N ASP A 115 7.26 -13.09 -6.72
CA ASP A 115 6.22 -12.48 -7.54
C ASP A 115 5.43 -11.40 -6.81
N ALA A 116 5.29 -11.55 -5.48
CA ALA A 116 4.64 -10.57 -4.62
C ALA A 116 5.32 -10.50 -3.25
N PHE A 117 5.20 -9.35 -2.59
CA PHE A 117 5.72 -9.14 -1.25
C PHE A 117 4.85 -8.16 -0.47
N GLY A 118 5.10 -8.04 0.81
CA GLY A 118 4.59 -6.98 1.65
C GLY A 118 5.47 -6.78 2.87
N GLY A 119 5.33 -5.65 3.49
CA GLY A 119 6.03 -5.29 4.71
C GLY A 119 5.07 -4.99 5.86
N PRO A 120 5.57 -4.98 7.11
CA PRO A 120 4.78 -4.62 8.28
C PRO A 120 4.50 -3.13 8.36
N ASP A 121 3.53 -2.76 9.18
CA ASP A 121 3.28 -1.39 9.57
C ASP A 121 3.75 -1.13 11.01
N ARG A 122 4.21 0.09 11.26
CA ARG A 122 4.67 0.56 12.58
C ARG A 122 3.94 1.84 12.98
N ALA A 123 3.82 2.07 14.30
CA ALA A 123 3.38 3.36 14.84
C ALA A 123 4.54 4.34 14.80
N HIS A 124 4.28 5.57 14.33
CA HIS A 124 5.24 6.66 14.44
C HIS A 124 5.27 7.22 15.87
N GLU A 125 6.39 7.80 16.28
CA GLU A 125 6.55 8.36 17.63
C GLU A 125 5.57 9.51 17.92
N SER A 126 5.24 10.30 16.89
CA SER A 126 4.27 11.40 16.96
C SER A 126 2.81 10.96 17.11
N PHE A 127 2.50 9.66 17.01
CA PHE A 127 1.12 9.18 17.12
C PHE A 127 0.57 9.45 18.52
N SER A 128 -0.69 9.90 18.58
CA SER A 128 -1.40 10.10 19.83
C SER A 128 -1.50 8.81 20.65
N PRO A 129 -1.74 8.89 21.97
CA PRO A 129 -1.95 7.70 22.80
C PRO A 129 -3.04 6.78 22.26
N VAL A 130 -4.13 7.33 21.73
CA VAL A 130 -5.22 6.57 21.09
C VAL A 130 -4.74 5.83 19.86
N GLN A 131 -3.99 6.48 18.98
CA GLN A 131 -3.43 5.85 17.80
C GLN A 131 -2.42 4.74 18.14
N LYS A 132 -1.60 4.95 19.18
CA LYS A 132 -0.66 3.93 19.68
C LYS A 132 -1.41 2.72 20.25
N ALA A 133 -2.48 2.93 21.01
CA ALA A 133 -3.33 1.88 21.55
C ALA A 133 -4.03 1.08 20.43
N ILE A 134 -4.58 1.77 19.41
CA ILE A 134 -5.17 1.14 18.22
C ILE A 134 -4.11 0.34 17.47
N ASN A 135 -2.92 0.90 17.28
CA ASN A 135 -1.82 0.17 16.64
C ASN A 135 -1.47 -1.11 17.41
N TYR A 136 -1.31 -1.02 18.72
CA TYR A 136 -1.05 -2.18 19.56
C TYR A 136 -2.13 -3.25 19.42
N SER A 137 -3.41 -2.85 19.47
CA SER A 137 -4.53 -3.79 19.30
C SER A 137 -4.55 -4.46 17.93
N MET A 138 -4.06 -3.79 16.88
CA MET A 138 -4.02 -4.32 15.50
C MET A 138 -2.77 -5.15 15.18
N THR A 139 -1.70 -5.04 15.97
CA THR A 139 -0.41 -5.73 15.74
C THR A 139 -0.08 -6.76 16.82
N SER A 140 -0.80 -6.74 17.95
CA SER A 140 -0.59 -7.67 19.06
C SER A 140 -0.83 -9.13 18.65
N PHE A 141 -0.03 -10.01 19.20
CA PHE A 141 -0.20 -11.46 19.03
C PHE A 141 -1.58 -11.93 19.49
N PHE A 142 -2.10 -11.40 20.59
CA PHE A 142 -3.40 -11.80 21.16
C PHE A 142 -4.60 -11.43 20.27
N THR A 143 -4.48 -10.39 19.44
CA THR A 143 -5.58 -9.92 18.59
C THR A 143 -5.49 -10.40 17.15
N THR A 144 -4.27 -10.59 16.64
CA THR A 144 -4.02 -10.90 15.22
C THR A 144 -3.17 -12.16 15.00
N GLY A 145 -2.85 -12.91 16.05
CA GLY A 145 -2.00 -14.09 15.95
C GLY A 145 -0.56 -13.79 15.49
N GLY A 146 -0.12 -12.52 15.61
CA GLY A 146 1.21 -12.07 15.15
C GLY A 146 1.33 -11.85 13.64
N ILE A 147 0.22 -11.99 12.88
CA ILE A 147 0.19 -11.84 11.41
C ILE A 147 0.64 -10.44 10.96
N ARG A 148 0.38 -9.40 11.73
CA ARG A 148 0.75 -8.01 11.41
C ARG A 148 2.06 -7.54 12.05
N GLY A 149 2.53 -8.23 13.10
CA GLY A 149 3.73 -7.82 13.85
C GLY A 149 5.08 -8.24 13.24
N GLY A 150 5.09 -8.94 12.13
CA GLY A 150 6.30 -9.18 11.33
C GLY A 150 7.36 -10.12 11.91
N LYS A 151 7.15 -10.77 13.08
CA LYS A 151 8.18 -11.55 13.79
C LYS A 151 8.15 -13.08 13.59
N LYS A 152 7.15 -13.64 12.91
CA LYS A 152 7.08 -15.08 12.65
C LYS A 152 7.15 -15.39 11.16
N LYS A 153 7.97 -16.38 10.78
CA LYS A 153 7.85 -17.06 9.48
C LYS A 153 6.46 -17.73 9.44
N LEU A 154 5.56 -17.11 8.69
CA LEU A 154 4.29 -17.73 8.35
C LEU A 154 4.51 -18.57 7.10
N ASP A 155 4.06 -19.82 7.08
CA ASP A 155 4.07 -20.66 5.87
C ASP A 155 3.28 -20.01 4.72
N LYS A 156 2.34 -19.11 5.05
CA LYS A 156 1.52 -18.35 4.11
C LYS A 156 1.47 -16.88 4.54
N PHE A 157 1.98 -15.99 3.69
CA PHE A 157 1.90 -14.55 3.90
C PHE A 157 0.92 -13.93 2.90
N TYR A 158 -0.01 -13.12 3.41
CA TYR A 158 -1.00 -12.39 2.62
C TYR A 158 -0.69 -10.90 2.69
N PRO A 159 -0.09 -10.30 1.65
CA PRO A 159 0.24 -8.87 1.65
C PRO A 159 -1.02 -8.02 1.75
N ARG A 160 -0.90 -6.85 2.38
CA ARG A 160 -2.00 -5.90 2.57
C ARG A 160 -1.76 -4.65 1.74
N SER A 161 -2.82 -4.04 1.26
CA SER A 161 -2.76 -2.93 0.30
C SER A 161 -2.03 -1.68 0.79
N PHE A 162 -1.86 -1.50 2.09
CA PHE A 162 -1.09 -0.37 2.62
C PHE A 162 0.43 -0.48 2.37
N ASN A 163 0.94 -1.68 2.07
CA ASN A 163 2.34 -1.97 1.78
C ASN A 163 2.45 -3.31 1.04
N MET A 164 2.08 -3.30 -0.24
CA MET A 164 2.05 -4.48 -1.11
C MET A 164 2.83 -4.22 -2.38
N GLY A 165 3.83 -5.06 -2.66
CA GLY A 165 4.51 -5.10 -3.94
C GLY A 165 4.13 -6.34 -4.74
N ILE A 166 4.01 -6.21 -6.05
CA ILE A 166 3.65 -7.30 -6.96
C ILE A 166 4.23 -7.03 -8.36
N ARG A 167 4.66 -8.08 -9.05
CA ARG A 167 5.06 -7.97 -10.46
C ARG A 167 3.89 -7.47 -11.30
N ALA A 168 4.16 -6.52 -12.19
CA ALA A 168 3.12 -5.90 -13.02
C ALA A 168 2.41 -6.89 -13.94
N ASP A 169 3.13 -7.89 -14.48
CA ASP A 169 2.54 -8.94 -15.30
C ASP A 169 1.58 -9.85 -14.50
N LEU A 170 1.95 -10.21 -13.28
CA LEU A 170 1.09 -10.97 -12.38
C LEU A 170 -0.16 -10.17 -11.99
N TYR A 171 0.00 -8.88 -11.66
CA TYR A 171 -1.12 -7.99 -11.35
C TYR A 171 -2.16 -7.98 -12.47
N ARG A 172 -1.70 -7.76 -13.72
CA ARG A 172 -2.56 -7.73 -14.91
C ARG A 172 -3.23 -9.09 -15.16
N ARG A 173 -2.49 -10.19 -15.06
CA ARG A 173 -3.01 -11.55 -15.24
C ARG A 173 -4.10 -11.90 -14.22
N LEU A 174 -3.98 -11.41 -13.00
CA LEU A 174 -4.99 -11.62 -11.95
C LEU A 174 -6.16 -10.63 -12.02
N GLY A 175 -6.14 -9.63 -12.91
CA GLY A 175 -7.20 -8.64 -13.08
C GLY A 175 -7.27 -7.59 -11.95
N GLY A 176 -6.20 -7.42 -11.18
CA GLY A 176 -6.12 -6.40 -10.13
C GLY A 176 -7.10 -6.59 -8.97
N PHE A 177 -7.44 -5.51 -8.29
CA PHE A 177 -8.40 -5.50 -7.17
C PHE A 177 -9.84 -5.66 -7.67
N SER A 178 -10.63 -6.49 -7.02
CA SER A 178 -12.06 -6.64 -7.30
C SER A 178 -12.86 -5.40 -6.88
N ALA A 179 -14.06 -5.22 -7.50
CA ALA A 179 -14.95 -4.11 -7.18
C ALA A 179 -15.72 -4.33 -5.85
N MET A 180 -14.99 -4.74 -4.81
CA MET A 180 -15.53 -4.88 -3.47
C MET A 180 -15.37 -3.58 -2.70
N ARG A 181 -16.40 -3.20 -1.94
CA ARG A 181 -16.32 -2.00 -1.08
C ARG A 181 -15.38 -2.18 0.11
N PHE A 182 -15.27 -3.41 0.63
CA PHE A 182 -14.41 -3.80 1.76
C PHE A 182 -13.83 -5.18 1.54
N GLY A 183 -12.55 -5.36 1.84
CA GLY A 183 -11.85 -6.64 1.75
C GLY A 183 -11.30 -6.96 0.36
N GLU A 184 -11.27 -5.99 -0.55
CA GLU A 184 -10.68 -6.09 -1.87
C GLU A 184 -9.20 -6.48 -1.82
N ASP A 185 -8.49 -6.05 -0.76
CA ASP A 185 -7.09 -6.38 -0.52
C ASP A 185 -6.91 -7.85 -0.08
N ILE A 186 -7.84 -8.36 0.75
CA ILE A 186 -7.83 -9.76 1.18
C ILE A 186 -8.17 -10.67 -0.01
N ASP A 187 -9.21 -10.33 -0.78
CA ASP A 187 -9.58 -11.04 -2.01
C ASP A 187 -8.39 -11.14 -2.97
N PHE A 188 -7.73 -10.01 -3.22
CA PHE A 188 -6.58 -9.98 -4.11
C PHE A 188 -5.42 -10.83 -3.60
N SER A 189 -5.09 -10.75 -2.32
CA SER A 189 -4.05 -11.57 -1.70
C SER A 189 -4.37 -13.07 -1.77
N ILE A 190 -5.64 -13.46 -1.61
CA ILE A 190 -6.07 -14.85 -1.79
C ILE A 190 -5.86 -15.30 -3.23
N ARG A 191 -6.19 -14.45 -4.22
CA ARG A 191 -5.98 -14.76 -5.65
C ARG A 191 -4.49 -14.87 -6.01
N ILE A 192 -3.63 -14.02 -5.45
CA ILE A 192 -2.17 -14.15 -5.56
C ILE A 192 -1.74 -15.52 -5.04
N PHE A 193 -2.18 -15.89 -3.85
CA PHE A 193 -1.84 -17.20 -3.27
C PHE A 193 -2.36 -18.38 -4.10
N LYS A 194 -3.64 -18.35 -4.54
CA LYS A 194 -4.25 -19.42 -5.35
C LYS A 194 -3.60 -19.57 -6.72
N SER A 195 -2.95 -18.54 -7.25
CA SER A 195 -2.23 -18.59 -8.53
C SER A 195 -0.91 -19.38 -8.48
N GLY A 196 -0.47 -19.81 -7.29
CA GLY A 196 0.82 -20.44 -7.09
C GLY A 196 2.01 -19.47 -7.11
N ALA A 197 1.76 -18.16 -7.16
CA ALA A 197 2.80 -17.15 -7.15
C ALA A 197 3.58 -17.14 -5.82
N SER A 198 4.90 -16.92 -5.92
CA SER A 198 5.77 -16.78 -4.75
C SER A 198 5.47 -15.47 -4.02
N CYS A 199 5.11 -15.55 -2.74
CA CYS A 199 4.82 -14.38 -1.92
C CYS A 199 5.70 -14.37 -0.67
N ARG A 200 6.33 -13.22 -0.36
CA ARG A 200 7.26 -13.08 0.76
C ARG A 200 6.90 -11.92 1.67
N LEU A 201 7.15 -12.08 2.96
CA LEU A 201 7.20 -10.97 3.92
C LEU A 201 8.62 -10.39 3.90
N PHE A 202 8.71 -9.05 3.75
CA PHE A 202 9.94 -8.28 3.91
C PHE A 202 9.89 -7.53 5.25
N PRO A 203 10.41 -8.09 6.34
CA PRO A 203 10.24 -7.53 7.68
C PRO A 203 10.84 -6.14 7.84
N GLU A 204 11.90 -5.84 7.08
CA GLU A 204 12.59 -4.55 7.15
C GLU A 204 12.05 -3.51 6.15
N ALA A 205 11.22 -3.90 5.19
CA ALA A 205 10.48 -2.99 4.31
C ALA A 205 9.16 -2.55 4.98
N TRP A 206 9.26 -1.92 6.12
CA TRP A 206 8.13 -1.44 6.91
C TRP A 206 7.76 0.01 6.57
N VAL A 207 6.51 0.39 6.88
CA VAL A 207 6.01 1.76 6.74
C VAL A 207 5.40 2.25 8.06
N TRP A 208 5.46 3.54 8.33
CA TRP A 208 4.58 4.16 9.32
C TRP A 208 3.21 4.33 8.68
N HIS A 209 2.19 3.72 9.27
CA HIS A 209 0.82 3.79 8.77
C HIS A 209 -0.05 4.50 9.82
N LYS A 210 -0.59 5.67 9.49
CA LYS A 210 -1.41 6.47 10.39
C LYS A 210 -2.66 5.69 10.80
N ARG A 211 -2.88 5.60 12.09
CA ARG A 211 -4.06 4.94 12.64
C ARG A 211 -5.21 5.93 12.77
N ARG A 212 -6.43 5.42 12.89
CA ARG A 212 -7.60 6.23 13.19
C ARG A 212 -7.36 7.04 14.45
N THR A 213 -7.80 8.31 14.43
CA THR A 213 -7.55 9.27 15.52
C THR A 213 -8.49 9.10 16.70
N ASP A 214 -9.61 8.38 16.54
CA ASP A 214 -10.61 8.15 17.55
C ASP A 214 -11.18 6.73 17.53
N LEU A 215 -11.72 6.30 18.68
CA LEU A 215 -12.25 4.94 18.87
C LEU A 215 -13.52 4.66 18.05
N LYS A 216 -14.34 5.67 17.75
CA LYS A 216 -15.57 5.51 16.94
C LYS A 216 -15.22 5.15 15.50
N LYS A 217 -14.23 5.84 14.92
CA LYS A 217 -13.71 5.51 13.59
C LYS A 217 -13.03 4.14 13.58
N PHE A 218 -12.31 3.79 14.64
CA PHE A 218 -11.72 2.46 14.78
C PHE A 218 -12.77 1.36 14.88
N PHE A 219 -13.81 1.53 15.68
CA PHE A 219 -14.94 0.58 15.75
C PHE A 219 -15.57 0.35 14.37
N LYS A 220 -15.85 1.44 13.64
CA LYS A 220 -16.40 1.35 12.27
C LYS A 220 -15.46 0.56 11.33
N GLN A 221 -14.15 0.75 11.46
CA GLN A 221 -13.16 0.00 10.66
C GLN A 221 -13.20 -1.50 10.99
N VAL A 222 -13.25 -1.87 12.27
CA VAL A 222 -13.32 -3.29 12.69
C VAL A 222 -14.62 -3.93 12.24
N HIS A 223 -15.76 -3.23 12.38
CA HIS A 223 -17.07 -3.68 11.91
C HIS A 223 -17.06 -3.95 10.39
N ASN A 224 -16.54 -3.01 9.58
CA ASN A 224 -16.43 -3.19 8.13
C ASN A 224 -15.51 -4.35 7.76
N SER A 225 -14.45 -4.58 8.53
CA SER A 225 -13.56 -5.75 8.35
C SER A 225 -14.28 -7.07 8.64
N GLY A 226 -15.22 -7.09 9.58
CA GLY A 226 -16.10 -8.24 9.85
C GLY A 226 -17.01 -8.53 8.66
N ILE A 227 -17.68 -7.51 8.12
CA ILE A 227 -18.53 -7.63 6.91
C ILE A 227 -17.73 -8.18 5.73
N ALA A 228 -16.52 -7.66 5.51
CA ALA A 228 -15.65 -8.13 4.45
C ALA A 228 -15.37 -9.63 4.52
N ARG A 229 -15.10 -10.17 5.72
CA ARG A 229 -14.86 -11.61 5.93
C ARG A 229 -16.06 -12.46 5.58
N ILE A 230 -17.27 -12.03 5.96
CA ILE A 230 -18.53 -12.74 5.62
C ILE A 230 -18.72 -12.75 4.09
N ASN A 231 -18.47 -11.63 3.42
CA ASN A 231 -18.60 -11.54 1.97
C ASN A 231 -17.57 -12.42 1.22
N LEU A 232 -16.38 -12.56 1.77
CA LEU A 232 -15.35 -13.45 1.21
C LEU A 232 -15.67 -14.95 1.39
N LEU A 233 -16.40 -15.33 2.44
CA LEU A 233 -16.83 -16.72 2.66
C LEU A 233 -17.92 -17.17 1.67
N LYS A 234 -18.60 -16.22 1.03
CA LYS A 234 -19.68 -16.49 0.04
C LYS A 234 -19.15 -16.60 -1.40
N ARG A 235 -17.85 -16.46 -1.61
CA ARG A 235 -17.15 -16.55 -2.91
C ARG A 235 -16.26 -17.79 -2.98
#